data_559597e10d7362c126aa5b1e34f3ff71
#
_entry.id   559597e10d7362c126aa5b1e34f3ff71
#
_cell.length_a   1.000
_cell.length_b   1.000
_cell.length_c   1.000
_cell.angle_alpha   90.00
_cell.angle_beta   90.00
_cell.angle_gamma   90.00
#
_symmetry.space_group_name_H-M   'P 1'
#
loop_
_entity.id
_entity.type
_entity.pdbx_description
1 polymer ?
#
loop_
_entity_poly.entity_id
_entity_poly.type
_entity_poly.pdbx_seq_one_letter_code
_entity_poly.pdbx_strand_id
1 'polypeptide(L)'
;MEEMMKLVRAQSLIRGFLQRKTFKAKKMEHEGSSKYFTSEEAKETVGSSNGSKEITNKVYTYATGSEYDGEWMGGLRHGQGTMKWSDGARYVGHWSYNMASGKGKFFHVGGDLYDGTWANNKANGEGIYTNTKGARYEGSWKDDQQHGYGVEHWAEGAKYEGNYTLGLKDGKGKYTYADGSVYEGEWWMNKINGYGV
;
A
#
# COMPACT_ATOMS: atom_id res chain seq x y z
N MET A 1 -22.78 3.20 39.15
CA MET A 1 -21.40 3.63 39.44
C MET A 1 -20.37 2.55 39.10
N GLU A 2 -20.61 1.30 39.48
CA GLU A 2 -19.67 0.20 39.22
C GLU A 2 -19.50 -0.17 37.74
N GLU A 3 -20.55 -0.14 36.93
CA GLU A 3 -20.47 -0.36 35.48
C GLU A 3 -19.73 0.78 34.76
N MET A 4 -19.95 2.03 35.19
CA MET A 4 -19.24 3.17 34.66
C MET A 4 -17.73 3.10 34.98
N MET A 5 -17.36 2.59 36.16
CA MET A 5 -15.96 2.37 36.54
C MET A 5 -15.33 1.20 35.76
N LYS A 6 -16.08 0.16 35.43
CA LYS A 6 -15.62 -0.93 34.54
C LYS A 6 -15.38 -0.43 33.12
N LEU A 7 -16.27 0.43 32.62
CA LEU A 7 -16.12 1.06 31.29
C LEU A 7 -14.89 1.98 31.22
N VAL A 8 -14.67 2.80 32.25
CA VAL A 8 -13.50 3.68 32.35
C VAL A 8 -12.19 2.90 32.51
N ARG A 9 -12.20 1.77 33.26
CA ARG A 9 -11.04 0.87 33.37
C ARG A 9 -10.75 0.16 32.04
N ALA A 10 -11.77 -0.32 31.32
CA ALA A 10 -11.61 -0.89 29.99
C ALA A 10 -11.03 0.14 29.02
N GLN A 11 -11.55 1.37 29.03
CA GLN A 11 -11.02 2.46 28.20
C GLN A 11 -9.58 2.85 28.54
N SER A 12 -9.17 2.81 29.82
CA SER A 12 -7.80 3.10 30.23
C SER A 12 -6.82 1.98 29.88
N LEU A 13 -7.25 0.73 29.95
CA LEU A 13 -6.49 -0.44 29.48
C LEU A 13 -6.33 -0.43 27.96
N ILE A 14 -7.39 -0.09 27.23
CA ILE A 14 -7.40 0.09 25.78
C ILE A 14 -6.46 1.23 25.38
N ARG A 15 -6.50 2.39 26.05
CA ARG A 15 -5.56 3.49 25.83
C ARG A 15 -4.10 3.08 26.05
N GLY A 16 -3.81 2.35 27.12
CA GLY A 16 -2.46 1.88 27.45
C GLY A 16 -1.93 0.85 26.46
N PHE A 17 -2.80 -0.02 25.96
CA PHE A 17 -2.44 -1.07 24.98
C PHE A 17 -2.24 -0.48 23.57
N LEU A 18 -3.12 0.42 23.14
CA LEU A 18 -3.00 1.13 21.86
C LEU A 18 -1.80 2.09 21.80
N GLN A 19 -1.42 2.71 22.93
CA GLN A 19 -0.21 3.55 22.99
C GLN A 19 1.08 2.71 22.91
N ARG A 20 1.10 1.45 23.34
CA ARG A 20 2.29 0.59 23.32
C ARG A 20 2.43 -0.22 22.04
N LYS A 21 1.33 -0.41 21.29
CA LYS A 21 1.31 -1.07 19.98
C LYS A 21 0.67 -0.13 18.92
N THR A 22 1.03 1.14 18.91
CA THR A 22 0.93 1.84 17.64
C THR A 22 1.87 1.11 16.69
N PHE A 23 1.33 0.07 16.04
CA PHE A 23 1.75 -0.23 14.71
C PHE A 23 1.66 1.13 13.99
N LYS A 24 2.78 1.82 13.86
CA LYS A 24 2.93 2.74 12.76
C LYS A 24 2.44 1.88 11.61
N ALA A 25 1.22 2.15 11.09
CA ALA A 25 0.92 1.74 9.76
C ALA A 25 2.20 2.17 9.05
N LYS A 26 3.07 1.19 8.75
CA LYS A 26 4.17 1.50 7.88
C LYS A 26 3.41 2.02 6.70
N LYS A 27 3.23 3.34 6.64
CA LYS A 27 3.15 4.07 5.42
C LYS A 27 3.95 3.17 4.51
N MET A 28 3.40 2.50 3.47
CA MET A 28 4.26 1.91 2.44
C MET A 28 5.32 2.96 2.31
N GLU A 29 6.49 2.70 3.00
CA GLU A 29 7.30 3.84 3.44
C GLU A 29 7.50 4.63 2.18
N HIS A 30 6.94 5.80 2.12
CA HIS A 30 6.79 6.62 0.91
C HIS A 30 8.12 6.79 0.19
N GLU A 31 9.20 6.54 0.91
CA GLU A 31 10.55 6.38 0.40
C GLU A 31 10.77 5.08 -0.35
N GLY A 32 10.01 4.00 -0.07
CA GLY A 32 10.21 2.71 -0.70
C GLY A 32 9.74 2.66 -2.16
N SER A 33 8.47 2.91 -2.44
CA SER A 33 7.95 2.82 -3.82
C SER A 33 8.36 4.04 -4.65
N SER A 34 8.29 5.25 -4.11
CA SER A 34 8.68 6.47 -4.84
C SER A 34 10.14 6.44 -5.31
N LYS A 35 11.06 5.88 -4.52
CA LYS A 35 12.46 5.67 -4.88
C LYS A 35 12.60 4.92 -6.22
N TYR A 36 11.82 3.86 -6.40
CA TYR A 36 11.90 3.01 -7.59
C TYR A 36 11.31 3.67 -8.82
N PHE A 37 10.18 4.33 -8.67
CA PHE A 37 9.45 4.93 -9.79
C PHE A 37 9.91 6.34 -10.17
N THR A 38 10.78 6.96 -9.39
CA THR A 38 11.41 8.26 -9.69
C THR A 38 12.88 8.13 -10.06
N SER A 39 13.39 6.91 -10.18
CA SER A 39 14.76 6.60 -10.57
C SER A 39 15.12 7.14 -11.96
N GLU A 40 16.42 7.15 -12.29
CA GLU A 40 16.89 7.60 -13.61
C GLU A 40 16.26 6.77 -14.73
N GLU A 41 16.05 5.46 -14.51
CA GLU A 41 15.38 4.59 -15.47
C GLU A 41 13.93 5.04 -15.78
N ALA A 42 13.27 5.71 -14.83
CA ALA A 42 11.92 6.23 -15.04
C ALA A 42 11.89 7.41 -16.03
N LYS A 43 12.99 8.11 -16.18
CA LYS A 43 13.13 9.29 -17.03
C LYS A 43 13.71 8.96 -18.41
N GLU A 44 14.38 7.82 -18.53
CA GLU A 44 15.06 7.43 -19.75
C GLU A 44 14.09 7.02 -20.85
N THR A 45 14.30 7.57 -22.05
CA THR A 45 13.61 7.14 -23.27
C THR A 45 14.54 6.23 -24.05
N VAL A 46 14.16 4.98 -24.26
CA VAL A 46 14.99 3.97 -24.91
C VAL A 46 14.73 3.92 -26.42
N GLY A 47 15.74 4.32 -27.19
CA GLY A 47 15.66 4.35 -28.64
C GLY A 47 15.13 5.68 -29.20
N SER A 48 14.96 5.73 -30.53
CA SER A 48 14.51 6.94 -31.20
C SER A 48 13.02 7.18 -30.97
N SER A 49 12.66 8.26 -30.32
CA SER A 49 11.26 8.68 -30.19
C SER A 49 10.80 9.32 -31.51
N ASN A 50 10.63 8.51 -32.57
CA ASN A 50 10.12 8.98 -33.86
C ASN A 50 8.60 9.23 -33.86
N GLY A 51 7.98 9.34 -32.67
CA GLY A 51 6.53 9.51 -32.55
C GLY A 51 5.71 8.27 -32.92
N SER A 52 6.36 7.14 -33.13
CA SER A 52 5.67 5.87 -33.42
C SER A 52 4.74 5.48 -32.28
N LYS A 53 3.50 5.17 -32.64
CA LYS A 53 2.51 4.57 -31.72
C LYS A 53 2.53 3.04 -31.77
N GLU A 54 3.48 2.46 -32.51
CA GLU A 54 3.65 1.03 -32.59
C GLU A 54 4.12 0.47 -31.26
N ILE A 55 3.45 -0.58 -30.79
CA ILE A 55 3.81 -1.31 -29.58
C ILE A 55 4.82 -2.40 -29.98
N THR A 56 5.94 -2.42 -29.31
CA THR A 56 7.00 -3.44 -29.51
C THR A 56 7.30 -4.11 -28.19
N ASN A 57 7.64 -5.40 -28.23
CA ASN A 57 8.11 -6.13 -27.04
C ASN A 57 9.64 -6.18 -27.04
N LYS A 58 10.24 -5.80 -25.90
CA LYS A 58 11.70 -5.75 -25.79
C LYS A 58 12.15 -5.87 -24.34
N VAL A 59 13.23 -6.63 -24.14
CA VAL A 59 14.02 -6.58 -22.90
C VAL A 59 15.06 -5.49 -23.03
N TYR A 60 15.19 -4.67 -21.99
CA TYR A 60 16.20 -3.63 -21.92
C TYR A 60 16.85 -3.58 -20.54
N THR A 61 18.19 -3.65 -20.55
CA THR A 61 18.99 -3.54 -19.32
C THR A 61 19.59 -2.14 -19.23
N TYR A 62 19.28 -1.44 -18.15
CA TYR A 62 19.76 -0.10 -17.84
C TYR A 62 21.21 -0.15 -17.33
N ALA A 63 21.91 0.98 -17.44
CA ALA A 63 23.28 1.12 -16.91
C ALA A 63 23.38 0.85 -15.38
N THR A 64 22.29 1.01 -14.66
CA THR A 64 22.16 0.71 -13.22
C THR A 64 22.13 -0.79 -12.89
N GLY A 65 22.02 -1.65 -13.92
CA GLY A 65 21.75 -3.08 -13.78
C GLY A 65 20.30 -3.46 -13.59
N SER A 66 19.40 -2.47 -13.60
CA SER A 66 17.95 -2.71 -13.62
C SER A 66 17.51 -3.20 -15.00
N GLU A 67 16.43 -3.99 -15.05
CA GLU A 67 15.94 -4.60 -16.30
C GLU A 67 14.43 -4.35 -16.46
N TYR A 68 14.03 -3.97 -17.66
CA TYR A 68 12.62 -3.96 -18.05
C TYR A 68 12.38 -4.95 -19.18
N ASP A 69 11.40 -5.83 -18.97
CA ASP A 69 10.91 -6.81 -19.95
C ASP A 69 9.42 -6.54 -20.19
N GLY A 70 9.06 -6.11 -21.39
CA GLY A 70 7.68 -5.77 -21.68
C GLY A 70 7.47 -4.92 -22.93
N GLU A 71 6.28 -4.35 -22.99
CA GLU A 71 5.81 -3.54 -24.10
C GLU A 71 6.34 -2.11 -24.04
N TRP A 72 6.67 -1.57 -25.21
CA TRP A 72 7.19 -0.22 -25.40
C TRP A 72 6.39 0.50 -26.47
N MET A 73 6.20 1.80 -26.27
CA MET A 73 5.62 2.70 -27.26
C MET A 73 6.43 4.00 -27.32
N GLY A 74 7.01 4.29 -28.51
CA GLY A 74 7.83 5.49 -28.71
C GLY A 74 9.05 5.58 -27.79
N GLY A 75 9.62 4.44 -27.39
CA GLY A 75 10.77 4.36 -26.47
C GLY A 75 10.42 4.50 -24.99
N LEU A 76 9.14 4.54 -24.65
CA LEU A 76 8.64 4.58 -23.26
C LEU A 76 8.01 3.23 -22.88
N ARG A 77 8.19 2.78 -21.64
CA ARG A 77 7.50 1.59 -21.13
C ARG A 77 6.00 1.81 -21.22
N HIS A 78 5.31 0.86 -21.83
CA HIS A 78 3.87 0.94 -22.08
C HIS A 78 3.27 -0.45 -22.02
N GLY A 79 1.91 -0.59 -21.92
CA GLY A 79 1.26 -1.89 -21.88
C GLY A 79 1.69 -2.78 -20.72
N GLN A 80 1.86 -4.06 -20.95
CA GLN A 80 2.28 -5.00 -19.90
C GLN A 80 3.80 -5.10 -19.84
N GLY A 81 4.33 -5.15 -18.61
CA GLY A 81 5.77 -5.31 -18.44
C GLY A 81 6.20 -5.55 -17.00
N THR A 82 7.41 -6.06 -16.89
CA THR A 82 8.10 -6.33 -15.64
C THR A 82 9.32 -5.41 -15.54
N MET A 83 9.38 -4.60 -14.49
CA MET A 83 10.58 -3.88 -14.09
C MET A 83 11.21 -4.58 -12.90
N LYS A 84 12.49 -4.89 -13.01
CA LYS A 84 13.30 -5.47 -11.93
C LYS A 84 14.46 -4.52 -11.65
N TRP A 85 14.50 -4.01 -10.44
CA TRP A 85 15.59 -3.13 -10.01
C TRP A 85 16.80 -3.92 -9.52
N SER A 86 17.96 -3.29 -9.56
CA SER A 86 19.24 -3.92 -9.22
C SER A 86 19.33 -4.42 -7.77
N ASP A 87 18.51 -3.88 -6.86
CA ASP A 87 18.42 -4.33 -5.47
C ASP A 87 17.47 -5.52 -5.28
N GLY A 88 16.79 -5.98 -6.35
CA GLY A 88 15.86 -7.10 -6.34
C GLY A 88 14.39 -6.75 -6.17
N ALA A 89 14.04 -5.48 -5.94
CA ALA A 89 12.65 -5.07 -6.01
C ALA A 89 12.07 -5.28 -7.42
N ARG A 90 10.77 -5.50 -7.54
CA ARG A 90 10.15 -5.81 -8.83
C ARG A 90 8.72 -5.28 -8.92
N TYR A 91 8.39 -4.70 -10.06
CA TYR A 91 7.01 -4.40 -10.43
C TYR A 91 6.60 -5.24 -11.65
N VAL A 92 5.42 -5.84 -11.59
CA VAL A 92 4.81 -6.60 -12.70
C VAL A 92 3.42 -6.03 -12.91
N GLY A 93 3.16 -5.46 -14.06
CA GLY A 93 1.86 -4.87 -14.31
C GLY A 93 1.81 -3.96 -15.53
N HIS A 94 0.77 -3.16 -15.54
CA HIS A 94 0.52 -2.24 -16.65
C HIS A 94 1.32 -0.94 -16.50
N TRP A 95 1.84 -0.47 -17.62
CA TRP A 95 2.61 0.76 -17.77
C TRP A 95 1.93 1.72 -18.72
N SER A 96 2.06 2.98 -18.46
CA SER A 96 1.61 4.05 -19.35
C SER A 96 2.66 5.16 -19.39
N TYR A 97 3.35 5.31 -20.51
CA TYR A 97 4.38 6.33 -20.72
C TYR A 97 5.40 6.42 -19.57
N ASN A 98 6.09 5.32 -19.30
CA ASN A 98 7.06 5.12 -18.20
C ASN A 98 6.46 5.10 -16.78
N MET A 99 5.16 5.26 -16.60
CA MET A 99 4.51 5.24 -15.29
C MET A 99 3.75 3.94 -15.04
N ALA A 100 3.88 3.38 -13.84
CA ALA A 100 3.02 2.30 -13.37
C ALA A 100 1.57 2.79 -13.31
N SER A 101 0.66 2.04 -13.95
CA SER A 101 -0.75 2.41 -14.14
C SER A 101 -1.61 1.15 -14.21
N GLY A 102 -2.93 1.26 -13.95
CA GLY A 102 -3.82 0.09 -14.02
C GLY A 102 -3.48 -0.98 -12.98
N LYS A 103 -3.66 -2.25 -13.32
CA LYS A 103 -3.38 -3.38 -12.41
C LYS A 103 -1.90 -3.72 -12.38
N GLY A 104 -1.36 -3.97 -11.19
CA GLY A 104 0.03 -4.37 -11.04
C GLY A 104 0.39 -4.82 -9.62
N LYS A 105 1.50 -5.56 -9.54
CA LYS A 105 2.07 -6.10 -8.31
C LYS A 105 3.46 -5.51 -8.09
N PHE A 106 3.68 -4.99 -6.91
CA PHE A 106 4.99 -4.52 -6.49
C PHE A 106 5.54 -5.40 -5.37
N PHE A 107 6.68 -6.01 -5.62
CA PHE A 107 7.43 -6.83 -4.68
C PHE A 107 8.60 -5.99 -4.15
N HIS A 108 8.52 -5.61 -2.90
CA HIS A 108 9.56 -4.85 -2.24
C HIS A 108 10.77 -5.75 -1.91
N VAL A 109 11.97 -5.18 -1.93
CA VAL A 109 13.21 -5.92 -1.57
C VAL A 109 13.13 -6.58 -0.18
N GLY A 110 12.38 -6.01 0.75
CA GLY A 110 12.12 -6.59 2.07
C GLY A 110 11.10 -7.72 2.11
N GLY A 111 10.52 -8.11 0.96
CA GLY A 111 9.54 -9.18 0.83
C GLY A 111 8.07 -8.76 0.98
N ASP A 112 7.81 -7.49 1.26
CA ASP A 112 6.45 -6.97 1.29
C ASP A 112 5.86 -6.93 -0.13
N LEU A 113 4.56 -7.17 -0.28
CA LEU A 113 3.85 -7.21 -1.55
C LEU A 113 2.68 -6.22 -1.54
N TYR A 114 2.56 -5.44 -2.60
CA TYR A 114 1.31 -4.78 -2.96
C TYR A 114 0.76 -5.38 -4.26
N ASP A 115 -0.52 -5.75 -4.27
CA ASP A 115 -1.26 -6.26 -5.44
C ASP A 115 -2.52 -5.42 -5.60
N GLY A 116 -2.57 -4.56 -6.61
CA GLY A 116 -3.70 -3.66 -6.73
C GLY A 116 -3.65 -2.74 -7.95
N THR A 117 -4.37 -1.64 -7.83
CA THR A 117 -4.47 -0.63 -8.88
C THR A 117 -3.45 0.49 -8.65
N TRP A 118 -2.89 0.99 -9.73
CA TRP A 118 -1.86 2.01 -9.79
C TRP A 118 -2.31 3.20 -10.62
N ALA A 119 -1.90 4.38 -10.23
CA ALA A 119 -2.02 5.60 -11.03
C ALA A 119 -0.78 6.47 -10.81
N ASN A 120 -0.12 6.87 -11.90
CA ASN A 120 1.05 7.74 -11.86
C ASN A 120 2.13 7.28 -10.86
N ASN A 121 2.52 5.99 -10.93
CA ASN A 121 3.53 5.36 -10.08
C ASN A 121 3.13 5.21 -8.60
N LYS A 122 1.87 5.37 -8.26
CA LYS A 122 1.37 5.25 -6.89
C LYS A 122 0.25 4.23 -6.79
N ALA A 123 0.18 3.55 -5.66
CA ALA A 123 -0.98 2.73 -5.29
C ALA A 123 -2.23 3.63 -5.21
N ASN A 124 -3.26 3.29 -5.98
CA ASN A 124 -4.47 4.12 -6.09
C ASN A 124 -5.66 3.26 -6.51
N GLY A 125 -6.81 3.40 -5.86
CA GLY A 125 -7.96 2.51 -6.07
C GLY A 125 -7.93 1.29 -5.15
N GLU A 126 -8.37 0.14 -5.60
CA GLU A 126 -8.44 -1.08 -4.76
C GLU A 126 -7.12 -1.85 -4.79
N GLY A 127 -6.71 -2.37 -3.63
CA GLY A 127 -5.50 -3.17 -3.54
C GLY A 127 -5.31 -3.88 -2.20
N ILE A 128 -4.41 -4.87 -2.24
CA ILE A 128 -4.01 -5.70 -1.12
C ILE A 128 -2.54 -5.46 -0.83
N TYR A 129 -2.24 -5.12 0.40
CA TYR A 129 -0.86 -5.09 0.90
C TYR A 129 -0.65 -6.20 1.91
N THR A 130 0.45 -6.91 1.78
CA THR A 130 0.87 -7.97 2.71
C THR A 130 2.32 -7.76 3.08
N ASN A 131 2.64 -7.77 4.37
CA ASN A 131 4.02 -7.70 4.82
C ASN A 131 4.56 -9.08 5.23
N THR A 132 5.87 -9.17 5.35
CA THR A 132 6.56 -10.41 5.76
C THR A 132 6.27 -10.85 7.19
N LYS A 133 5.63 -10.01 8.00
CA LYS A 133 5.20 -10.33 9.37
C LYS A 133 3.78 -10.90 9.43
N GLY A 134 3.14 -11.12 8.28
CA GLY A 134 1.79 -11.68 8.20
C GLY A 134 0.65 -10.66 8.36
N ALA A 135 0.95 -9.36 8.47
CA ALA A 135 -0.12 -8.37 8.43
C ALA A 135 -0.57 -8.14 6.99
N ARG A 136 -1.89 -7.97 6.78
CA ARG A 136 -2.53 -7.80 5.49
C ARG A 136 -3.58 -6.70 5.57
N TYR A 137 -3.52 -5.77 4.63
CA TYR A 137 -4.58 -4.79 4.40
C TYR A 137 -5.23 -5.05 3.04
N GLU A 138 -6.55 -4.97 2.99
CA GLU A 138 -7.35 -5.04 1.77
C GLU A 138 -8.35 -3.91 1.77
N GLY A 139 -8.34 -3.08 0.74
CA GLY A 139 -9.24 -1.94 0.66
C GLY A 139 -8.78 -0.88 -0.32
N SER A 140 -9.34 0.31 -0.15
CA SER A 140 -9.08 1.44 -1.02
C SER A 140 -7.76 2.14 -0.68
N TRP A 141 -7.09 2.64 -1.70
CA TRP A 141 -5.81 3.35 -1.64
C TRP A 141 -5.90 4.70 -2.35
N LYS A 142 -5.17 5.67 -1.87
CA LYS A 142 -4.99 6.97 -2.51
C LYS A 142 -3.56 7.46 -2.28
N ASP A 143 -2.84 7.70 -3.37
CA ASP A 143 -1.47 8.21 -3.35
C ASP A 143 -0.56 7.46 -2.37
N ASP A 144 -0.49 6.12 -2.50
CA ASP A 144 0.26 5.17 -1.65
C ASP A 144 -0.23 5.06 -0.20
N GLN A 145 -1.38 5.63 0.13
CA GLN A 145 -1.94 5.59 1.49
C GLN A 145 -3.28 4.86 1.52
N GLN A 146 -3.51 4.11 2.59
CA GLN A 146 -4.82 3.56 2.89
C GLN A 146 -5.85 4.69 2.96
N HIS A 147 -6.97 4.53 2.26
CA HIS A 147 -8.01 5.56 2.18
C HIS A 147 -9.38 4.92 1.96
N GLY A 148 -10.47 5.59 2.40
CA GLY A 148 -11.80 5.00 2.28
C GLY A 148 -11.97 3.77 3.15
N TYR A 149 -12.76 2.80 2.71
CA TYR A 149 -13.01 1.58 3.47
C TYR A 149 -11.90 0.55 3.26
N GLY A 150 -11.54 -0.15 4.35
CA GLY A 150 -10.56 -1.22 4.29
C GLY A 150 -10.66 -2.18 5.48
N VAL A 151 -10.04 -3.34 5.29
CA VAL A 151 -9.92 -4.40 6.28
C VAL A 151 -8.44 -4.68 6.52
N GLU A 152 -8.02 -4.59 7.77
CA GLU A 152 -6.65 -4.88 8.18
C GLU A 152 -6.63 -6.07 9.14
N HIS A 153 -5.78 -7.05 8.85
CA HIS A 153 -5.52 -8.21 9.70
C HIS A 153 -4.08 -8.15 10.19
N TRP A 154 -3.89 -8.48 11.47
CA TRP A 154 -2.55 -8.63 12.05
C TRP A 154 -2.26 -10.10 12.33
N ALA A 155 -0.97 -10.45 12.33
CA ALA A 155 -0.51 -11.83 12.53
C ALA A 155 -0.95 -12.43 13.87
N GLU A 156 -1.11 -11.60 14.88
CA GLU A 156 -1.60 -12.00 16.23
C GLU A 156 -3.10 -12.24 16.29
N GLY A 157 -3.84 -12.13 15.18
CA GLY A 157 -5.27 -12.41 15.07
C GLY A 157 -6.20 -11.21 15.27
N ALA A 158 -5.66 -10.05 15.57
CA ALA A 158 -6.47 -8.83 15.61
C ALA A 158 -6.91 -8.41 14.20
N LYS A 159 -8.05 -7.72 14.09
CA LYS A 159 -8.65 -7.25 12.84
C LYS A 159 -9.25 -5.86 13.03
N TYR A 160 -9.13 -5.02 12.01
CA TYR A 160 -9.89 -3.78 11.89
C TYR A 160 -10.66 -3.76 10.58
N GLU A 161 -11.91 -3.31 10.64
CA GLU A 161 -12.81 -3.11 9.49
C GLU A 161 -13.41 -1.72 9.62
N GLY A 162 -13.08 -0.82 8.69
CA GLY A 162 -13.58 0.55 8.82
C GLY A 162 -12.92 1.53 7.87
N ASN A 163 -13.14 2.81 8.15
CA ASN A 163 -12.67 3.89 7.31
C ASN A 163 -11.24 4.32 7.65
N TYR A 164 -10.55 4.75 6.61
CA TYR A 164 -9.21 5.31 6.64
C TYR A 164 -9.16 6.67 5.96
N THR A 165 -8.38 7.58 6.48
CA THR A 165 -8.04 8.85 5.86
C THR A 165 -6.52 9.03 5.95
N LEU A 166 -5.86 9.12 4.78
CA LEU A 166 -4.40 9.32 4.68
C LEU A 166 -3.58 8.34 5.55
N GLY A 167 -3.93 7.06 5.50
CA GLY A 167 -3.23 5.99 6.22
C GLY A 167 -3.60 5.86 7.70
N LEU A 168 -4.57 6.62 8.17
CA LEU A 168 -5.02 6.62 9.57
C LEU A 168 -6.47 6.12 9.66
N LYS A 169 -6.77 5.29 10.67
CA LYS A 169 -8.17 4.94 11.01
C LYS A 169 -8.92 6.19 11.39
N ASP A 170 -10.00 6.48 10.69
CA ASP A 170 -10.76 7.74 10.83
C ASP A 170 -12.21 7.53 10.42
N GLY A 171 -13.16 7.95 11.25
CA GLY A 171 -14.58 7.70 11.07
C GLY A 171 -15.04 6.40 11.73
N LYS A 172 -16.02 5.71 11.16
CA LYS A 172 -16.60 4.50 11.73
C LYS A 172 -15.73 3.28 11.46
N GLY A 173 -15.58 2.42 12.48
CA GLY A 173 -14.84 1.18 12.34
C GLY A 173 -15.04 0.22 13.50
N LYS A 174 -14.81 -1.06 13.20
CA LYS A 174 -14.87 -2.18 14.12
C LYS A 174 -13.47 -2.76 14.31
N TYR A 175 -13.04 -2.86 15.54
CA TYR A 175 -11.79 -3.51 15.92
C TYR A 175 -12.08 -4.77 16.71
N THR A 176 -11.61 -5.90 16.23
CA THR A 176 -11.65 -7.19 16.93
C THR A 176 -10.25 -7.47 17.46
N TYR A 177 -10.14 -7.64 18.77
CA TYR A 177 -8.89 -7.97 19.44
C TYR A 177 -8.56 -9.46 19.28
N ALA A 178 -7.31 -9.82 19.51
CA ALA A 178 -6.85 -11.21 19.42
C ALA A 178 -7.54 -12.15 20.43
N ASP A 179 -8.05 -11.62 21.54
CA ASP A 179 -8.82 -12.36 22.55
C ASP A 179 -10.32 -12.50 22.19
N GLY A 180 -10.72 -11.97 21.02
CA GLY A 180 -12.09 -11.99 20.53
C GLY A 180 -12.97 -10.84 21.03
N SER A 181 -12.48 -10.00 21.95
CA SER A 181 -13.21 -8.79 22.33
C SER A 181 -13.33 -7.82 21.15
N VAL A 182 -14.37 -6.99 21.17
CA VAL A 182 -14.70 -6.11 20.05
C VAL A 182 -14.90 -4.70 20.54
N TYR A 183 -14.47 -3.73 19.75
CA TYR A 183 -14.89 -2.34 19.82
C TYR A 183 -15.50 -1.95 18.49
N GLU A 184 -16.70 -1.41 18.50
CA GLU A 184 -17.36 -0.85 17.33
C GLU A 184 -17.78 0.59 17.63
N GLY A 185 -17.24 1.55 16.87
CA GLY A 185 -17.48 2.96 17.17
C GLY A 185 -16.68 3.89 16.28
N GLU A 186 -16.46 5.10 16.78
CA GLU A 186 -15.79 6.15 16.04
C GLU A 186 -14.28 6.14 16.30
N TRP A 187 -13.53 6.47 15.26
CA TRP A 187 -12.08 6.58 15.23
C TRP A 187 -11.66 7.97 14.78
N TRP A 188 -10.60 8.48 15.36
CA TRP A 188 -9.95 9.70 14.92
C TRP A 188 -8.43 9.54 15.03
N MET A 189 -7.75 9.64 13.89
CA MET A 189 -6.29 9.54 13.79
C MET A 189 -5.72 8.31 14.52
N ASN A 190 -6.23 7.11 14.20
CA ASN A 190 -5.89 5.82 14.83
C ASN A 190 -6.30 5.66 16.31
N LYS A 191 -7.08 6.57 16.85
CA LYS A 191 -7.53 6.49 18.25
C LYS A 191 -9.04 6.30 18.31
N ILE A 192 -9.48 5.53 19.29
CA ILE A 192 -10.89 5.47 19.64
C ILE A 192 -11.36 6.88 20.03
N ASN A 193 -12.44 7.33 19.45
CA ASN A 193 -13.03 8.64 19.65
C ASN A 193 -14.55 8.54 19.77
N GLY A 194 -15.18 9.44 20.56
CA GLY A 194 -16.62 9.49 20.69
C GLY A 194 -17.23 8.24 21.33
N TYR A 195 -18.42 7.88 20.84
CA TYR A 195 -19.22 6.76 21.35
C TYR A 195 -18.88 5.46 20.62
N GLY A 196 -18.86 4.35 21.36
CA GLY A 196 -18.69 3.00 20.85
C GLY A 196 -19.12 1.96 21.87
N VAL A 197 -19.33 0.73 21.41
CA VAL A 197 -19.68 -0.45 22.20
C VAL A 197 -18.68 -1.56 22.02
#